data_3eca557d1c0fe5ec6b178dd2db59cf7a
#
_entry.id   3eca557d1c0fe5ec6b178dd2db59cf7a
#
_cell.length_a   1.000
_cell.length_b   1.000
_cell.length_c   1.000
_cell.angle_alpha   90.00
_cell.angle_beta   90.00
_cell.angle_gamma   90.00
#
_symmetry.space_group_name_H-M   'P 1'
#
loop_
_entity.id
_entity.type
_entity.pdbx_description
1 polymer ?
#
loop_
_entity_poly.entity_id
_entity_poly.type
_entity_poly.pdbx_seq_one_letter_code
_entity_poly.pdbx_strand_id
1 'polypeptide(L)'
;MEGDLRELIATVRQPDLHALLERLIGARADGWPPYRDAPAAKFYHQAYRHGLLEHCLTVGQAVSAISATFPGIDRDLAITGALLHDIGKLEAYTNDPANIELTDDGRLQGEIALGYYRVRREIEEIPGFPPSLAKELLHIILSHHGTHEHGSPVLPATREATLVHMIDNLGGRLGSFDRLEKELRDGERWSGFDRALGGGAYFAAHQQLEEPQRDAA
;
A
#
# COMPACT_ATOMS: atom_id res chain seq x y z
N MET A 1 -14.06 -3.17 -1.41
CA MET A 1 -12.92 -2.48 -0.75
C MET A 1 -13.18 -2.11 0.72
N GLU A 2 -14.16 -1.25 1.07
CA GLU A 2 -14.35 -0.91 2.51
C GLU A 2 -14.73 -2.12 3.35
N GLY A 3 -15.69 -2.94 2.91
CA GLY A 3 -16.05 -4.21 3.58
C GLY A 3 -14.84 -5.10 3.80
N ASP A 4 -14.06 -5.33 2.75
CA ASP A 4 -12.86 -6.19 2.79
C ASP A 4 -11.79 -5.64 3.76
N LEU A 5 -11.64 -4.29 3.81
CA LEU A 5 -10.74 -3.66 4.78
C LEU A 5 -11.22 -3.93 6.21
N ARG A 6 -12.53 -3.75 6.50
CA ARG A 6 -13.09 -4.02 7.82
C ARG A 6 -12.95 -5.48 8.23
N GLU A 7 -13.17 -6.39 7.30
CA GLU A 7 -12.95 -7.82 7.51
C GLU A 7 -11.47 -8.10 7.83
N LEU A 8 -10.54 -7.52 7.07
CA LEU A 8 -9.10 -7.69 7.31
C LEU A 8 -8.69 -7.15 8.70
N ILE A 9 -9.13 -5.92 9.06
CA ILE A 9 -8.87 -5.34 10.38
C ILE A 9 -9.43 -6.24 11.49
N ALA A 10 -10.62 -6.78 11.33
CA ALA A 10 -11.24 -7.67 12.32
C ALA A 10 -10.46 -8.98 12.54
N THR A 11 -9.60 -9.37 11.60
CA THR A 11 -8.71 -10.53 11.79
C THR A 11 -7.48 -10.26 12.66
N VAL A 12 -7.14 -9.00 12.90
CA VAL A 12 -6.02 -8.60 13.79
C VAL A 12 -6.44 -8.82 15.23
N ARG A 13 -5.80 -9.77 15.91
CA ARG A 13 -6.15 -10.20 17.27
C ARG A 13 -5.33 -9.52 18.37
N GLN A 14 -4.15 -9.00 18.02
CA GLN A 14 -3.32 -8.25 18.95
C GLN A 14 -4.05 -6.95 19.32
N PRO A 15 -4.43 -6.75 20.60
CA PRO A 15 -5.39 -5.71 20.99
C PRO A 15 -4.89 -4.28 20.76
N ASP A 16 -3.60 -4.03 20.96
CA ASP A 16 -3.02 -2.70 20.80
C ASP A 16 -2.92 -2.33 19.30
N LEU A 17 -2.57 -3.28 18.43
CA LEU A 17 -2.56 -3.08 16.98
C LEU A 17 -3.97 -2.86 16.42
N HIS A 18 -4.94 -3.66 16.90
CA HIS A 18 -6.34 -3.49 16.52
C HIS A 18 -6.87 -2.11 16.96
N ALA A 19 -6.58 -1.70 18.20
CA ALA A 19 -6.97 -0.39 18.71
C ALA A 19 -6.34 0.75 17.90
N LEU A 20 -5.06 0.61 17.51
CA LEU A 20 -4.38 1.60 16.68
C LEU A 20 -5.03 1.72 15.29
N LEU A 21 -5.35 0.60 14.64
CA LEU A 21 -6.05 0.59 13.35
C LEU A 21 -7.42 1.27 13.44
N GLU A 22 -8.20 0.95 14.48
CA GLU A 22 -9.50 1.58 14.72
C GLU A 22 -9.40 3.09 14.98
N ARG A 23 -8.35 3.55 15.65
CA ARG A 23 -8.11 4.98 15.90
C ARG A 23 -7.71 5.73 14.62
N LEU A 24 -6.87 5.14 13.77
CA LEU A 24 -6.34 5.80 12.58
C LEU A 24 -7.30 5.72 11.38
N ILE A 25 -7.85 4.53 11.12
CA ILE A 25 -8.62 4.21 9.91
C ILE A 25 -9.92 3.47 10.18
N GLY A 26 -10.36 3.37 11.44
CA GLY A 26 -11.66 2.81 11.81
C GLY A 26 -12.82 3.60 11.18
N ALA A 27 -13.98 3.00 11.03
CA ALA A 27 -15.14 3.59 10.34
C ALA A 27 -15.60 4.95 10.93
N ARG A 28 -15.27 5.23 12.19
CA ARG A 28 -15.62 6.46 12.91
C ARG A 28 -14.40 7.35 13.19
N ALA A 29 -13.21 6.95 12.75
CA ALA A 29 -12.00 7.74 12.93
C ALA A 29 -12.01 8.97 12.02
N ASP A 30 -11.50 10.09 12.50
CA ASP A 30 -11.33 11.32 11.69
C ASP A 30 -10.37 11.08 10.51
N GLY A 31 -9.45 10.12 10.64
CA GLY A 31 -8.53 9.71 9.58
C GLY A 31 -9.18 8.87 8.48
N TRP A 32 -10.38 8.32 8.69
CA TRP A 32 -11.01 7.43 7.71
C TRP A 32 -11.39 8.11 6.39
N PRO A 33 -12.14 9.24 6.37
CA PRO A 33 -12.48 9.87 5.09
C PRO A 33 -11.26 10.24 4.24
N PRO A 34 -10.21 10.89 4.78
CA PRO A 34 -9.02 11.17 3.97
C PRO A 34 -8.28 9.89 3.54
N TYR A 35 -8.16 8.85 4.38
CA TYR A 35 -7.53 7.59 3.99
C TYR A 35 -8.29 6.88 2.87
N ARG A 36 -9.62 6.86 2.95
CA ARG A 36 -10.48 6.29 1.91
C ARG A 36 -10.34 7.01 0.58
N ASP A 37 -10.25 8.33 0.59
CA ASP A 37 -10.39 9.16 -0.60
C ASP A 37 -9.04 9.56 -1.24
N ALA A 38 -7.92 9.38 -0.54
CA ALA A 38 -6.60 9.76 -1.02
C ALA A 38 -6.12 8.96 -2.23
N PRO A 39 -5.32 9.56 -3.12
CA PRO A 39 -4.57 8.83 -4.15
C PRO A 39 -3.36 8.11 -3.53
N ALA A 40 -2.89 7.04 -4.17
CA ALA A 40 -1.65 6.36 -3.76
C ALA A 40 -0.39 6.98 -4.37
N ALA A 41 -0.50 7.68 -5.50
CA ALA A 41 0.62 8.27 -6.22
C ALA A 41 0.17 9.47 -7.07
N LYS A 42 1.15 10.24 -7.58
CA LYS A 42 0.89 11.33 -8.52
C LYS A 42 0.75 10.86 -9.98
N PHE A 43 1.58 9.91 -10.44
CA PHE A 43 1.72 9.55 -11.86
C PHE A 43 1.72 8.05 -12.16
N TYR A 44 1.88 7.20 -11.15
CA TYR A 44 1.97 5.77 -11.35
C TYR A 44 0.62 5.08 -11.15
N HIS A 45 0.63 3.78 -10.92
CA HIS A 45 -0.58 3.02 -10.60
C HIS A 45 -1.30 3.62 -9.39
N GLN A 46 -2.63 3.55 -9.40
CA GLN A 46 -3.51 4.04 -8.32
C GLN A 46 -3.42 5.57 -8.05
N ALA A 47 -3.04 6.37 -9.07
CA ALA A 47 -3.05 7.83 -9.04
C ALA A 47 -4.49 8.38 -9.28
N TYR A 48 -5.44 7.97 -8.45
CA TYR A 48 -6.85 8.33 -8.51
C TYR A 48 -7.50 8.27 -7.12
N ARG A 49 -8.71 8.81 -7.01
CA ARG A 49 -9.49 8.76 -5.76
C ARG A 49 -9.69 7.32 -5.32
N HIS A 50 -9.47 7.04 -4.04
CA HIS A 50 -9.45 5.72 -3.40
C HIS A 50 -8.20 4.87 -3.70
N GLY A 51 -7.22 5.40 -4.42
CA GLY A 51 -6.01 4.68 -4.77
C GLY A 51 -5.22 4.21 -3.56
N LEU A 52 -5.12 5.05 -2.50
CA LEU A 52 -4.43 4.69 -1.26
C LEU A 52 -5.12 3.51 -0.55
N LEU A 53 -6.46 3.56 -0.44
CA LEU A 53 -7.23 2.46 0.15
C LEU A 53 -7.03 1.16 -0.63
N GLU A 54 -7.13 1.21 -1.96
CA GLU A 54 -6.94 0.05 -2.83
C GLU A 54 -5.54 -0.54 -2.68
N HIS A 55 -4.52 0.33 -2.69
CA HIS A 55 -3.13 -0.06 -2.53
C HIS A 55 -2.88 -0.77 -1.19
N CYS A 56 -3.16 -0.09 -0.09
CA CYS A 56 -2.91 -0.63 1.24
C CYS A 56 -3.72 -1.91 1.53
N LEU A 57 -4.97 -1.99 1.03
CA LEU A 57 -5.79 -3.19 1.15
C LEU A 57 -5.17 -4.35 0.36
N THR A 58 -4.76 -4.13 -0.88
CA THR A 58 -4.12 -5.16 -1.72
C THR A 58 -2.84 -5.69 -1.08
N VAL A 59 -1.97 -4.79 -0.59
CA VAL A 59 -0.75 -5.17 0.14
C VAL A 59 -1.10 -5.94 1.40
N GLY A 60 -2.07 -5.47 2.20
CA GLY A 60 -2.52 -6.12 3.43
C GLY A 60 -3.09 -7.53 3.21
N GLN A 61 -3.91 -7.72 2.17
CA GLN A 61 -4.47 -9.02 1.81
C GLN A 61 -3.36 -9.99 1.36
N ALA A 62 -2.43 -9.55 0.52
CA ALA A 62 -1.31 -10.37 0.07
C ALA A 62 -0.38 -10.76 1.24
N VAL A 63 -0.05 -9.80 2.12
CA VAL A 63 0.71 -10.03 3.35
C VAL A 63 -0.02 -11.04 4.24
N SER A 64 -1.33 -10.89 4.43
CA SER A 64 -2.14 -11.85 5.20
C SER A 64 -2.08 -13.26 4.64
N ALA A 65 -2.20 -13.41 3.32
CA ALA A 65 -2.16 -14.71 2.66
C ALA A 65 -0.77 -15.39 2.77
N ILE A 66 0.29 -14.60 2.58
CA ILE A 66 1.67 -15.12 2.54
C ILE A 66 2.21 -15.37 3.95
N SER A 67 1.82 -14.58 4.96
CA SER A 67 2.33 -14.71 6.33
C SER A 67 2.14 -16.13 6.92
N ALA A 68 1.08 -16.83 6.53
CA ALA A 68 0.84 -18.20 6.96
C ALA A 68 1.81 -19.22 6.34
N THR A 69 2.50 -18.86 5.25
CA THR A 69 3.41 -19.76 4.52
C THR A 69 4.81 -19.77 5.12
N PHE A 70 5.25 -18.65 5.72
CA PHE A 70 6.58 -18.51 6.28
C PHE A 70 6.54 -18.48 7.81
N PRO A 71 7.18 -19.47 8.50
CA PRO A 71 7.16 -19.52 9.96
C PRO A 71 7.88 -18.33 10.59
N GLY A 72 7.35 -17.86 11.71
CA GLY A 72 7.95 -16.81 12.53
C GLY A 72 7.66 -15.40 12.08
N ILE A 73 6.69 -15.19 11.17
CA ILE A 73 6.12 -13.88 10.87
C ILE A 73 4.97 -13.61 11.85
N ASP A 74 5.01 -12.46 12.52
CA ASP A 74 3.86 -11.94 13.23
C ASP A 74 2.86 -11.36 12.22
N ARG A 75 1.80 -12.13 11.96
CA ARG A 75 0.78 -11.78 10.96
C ARG A 75 0.07 -10.46 11.30
N ASP A 76 -0.26 -10.26 12.57
CA ASP A 76 -1.02 -9.09 12.99
C ASP A 76 -0.20 -7.81 12.85
N LEU A 77 1.09 -7.87 13.20
CA LEU A 77 2.05 -6.79 12.99
C LEU A 77 2.26 -6.51 11.51
N ALA A 78 2.43 -7.55 10.69
CA ALA A 78 2.65 -7.39 9.25
C ALA A 78 1.44 -6.77 8.54
N ILE A 79 0.20 -7.22 8.86
CA ILE A 79 -1.03 -6.62 8.33
C ILE A 79 -1.17 -5.15 8.76
N THR A 80 -0.94 -4.87 10.04
CA THR A 80 -1.01 -3.50 10.56
C THR A 80 -0.01 -2.60 9.86
N GLY A 81 1.22 -3.07 9.69
CA GLY A 81 2.25 -2.37 8.93
C GLY A 81 1.83 -2.14 7.47
N ALA A 82 1.28 -3.16 6.81
CA ALA A 82 0.81 -3.08 5.43
C ALA A 82 -0.34 -2.07 5.25
N LEU A 83 -1.26 -1.99 6.21
CA LEU A 83 -2.36 -1.01 6.15
C LEU A 83 -1.93 0.42 6.46
N LEU A 84 -0.80 0.62 7.16
CA LEU A 84 -0.35 1.94 7.62
C LEU A 84 0.94 2.43 6.97
N HIS A 85 1.65 1.61 6.15
CA HIS A 85 2.96 1.98 5.61
C HIS A 85 2.95 3.31 4.84
N ASP A 86 1.89 3.55 4.11
CA ASP A 86 1.69 4.70 3.23
C ASP A 86 0.79 5.81 3.81
N ILE A 87 0.42 5.72 5.09
CA ILE A 87 -0.53 6.66 5.70
C ILE A 87 -0.06 8.12 5.66
N GLY A 88 1.24 8.37 5.55
CA GLY A 88 1.81 9.72 5.41
C GLY A 88 1.47 10.40 4.09
N LYS A 89 0.99 9.66 3.09
CA LYS A 89 0.50 10.23 1.83
C LYS A 89 -0.70 11.16 2.05
N LEU A 90 -1.40 11.03 3.17
CA LEU A 90 -2.50 11.93 3.56
C LEU A 90 -2.06 13.37 3.74
N GLU A 91 -0.84 13.60 4.21
CA GLU A 91 -0.25 14.93 4.34
C GLU A 91 0.67 15.28 3.17
N ALA A 92 1.29 14.26 2.56
CA ALA A 92 2.27 14.47 1.50
C ALA A 92 1.65 14.91 0.18
N TYR A 93 0.40 14.55 -0.11
CA TYR A 93 -0.30 14.90 -1.34
C TYR A 93 -1.52 15.78 -1.09
N THR A 94 -1.86 16.59 -2.10
CA THR A 94 -3.14 17.31 -2.11
C THR A 94 -4.29 16.30 -2.26
N ASN A 95 -5.41 16.61 -1.62
CA ASN A 95 -6.62 15.77 -1.71
C ASN A 95 -7.54 16.21 -2.88
N ASP A 96 -6.96 16.72 -3.97
CA ASP A 96 -7.68 17.08 -5.18
C ASP A 96 -7.47 15.99 -6.25
N PRO A 97 -8.49 15.15 -6.54
CA PRO A 97 -8.36 14.09 -7.53
C PRO A 97 -8.08 14.58 -8.95
N ALA A 98 -8.40 15.85 -9.26
CA ALA A 98 -8.14 16.46 -10.56
C ALA A 98 -6.72 17.01 -10.68
N ASN A 99 -6.06 17.28 -9.54
CA ASN A 99 -4.70 17.82 -9.52
C ASN A 99 -3.92 17.31 -8.29
N ILE A 100 -3.40 16.09 -8.40
CA ILE A 100 -2.58 15.47 -7.36
C ILE A 100 -1.19 16.10 -7.37
N GLU A 101 -0.88 16.89 -6.34
CA GLU A 101 0.43 17.52 -6.17
C GLU A 101 1.04 17.20 -4.81
N LEU A 102 2.37 17.28 -4.71
CA LEU A 102 3.03 17.26 -3.41
C LEU A 102 2.76 18.57 -2.67
N THR A 103 2.35 18.45 -1.42
CA THR A 103 2.26 19.57 -0.48
C THR A 103 3.65 20.08 -0.12
N ASP A 104 3.75 21.23 0.56
CA ASP A 104 5.02 21.69 1.09
C ASP A 104 5.58 20.71 2.13
N ASP A 105 4.73 20.14 2.98
CA ASP A 105 5.13 19.09 3.94
C ASP A 105 5.65 17.84 3.20
N GLY A 106 4.96 17.40 2.15
CA GLY A 106 5.40 16.27 1.33
C GLY A 106 6.76 16.50 0.67
N ARG A 107 7.04 17.74 0.24
CA ARG A 107 8.33 18.12 -0.37
C ARG A 107 9.47 18.27 0.64
N LEU A 108 9.18 18.79 1.82
CA LEU A 108 10.18 19.09 2.83
C LEU A 108 10.48 17.91 3.76
N GLN A 109 9.50 17.06 4.01
CA GLN A 109 9.59 15.99 5.01
C GLN A 109 9.47 14.58 4.38
N GLY A 110 8.72 14.42 3.30
CA GLY A 110 8.44 13.13 2.66
C GLY A 110 7.37 12.31 3.39
N GLU A 111 6.66 11.45 2.63
CA GLU A 111 5.56 10.67 3.17
C GLU A 111 5.97 9.69 4.27
N ILE A 112 7.18 9.11 4.20
CA ILE A 112 7.67 8.16 5.20
C ILE A 112 7.79 8.83 6.57
N ALA A 113 8.39 10.03 6.62
CA ALA A 113 8.55 10.75 7.88
C ALA A 113 7.20 11.22 8.44
N LEU A 114 6.31 11.72 7.59
CA LEU A 114 4.96 12.13 7.96
C LEU A 114 4.15 10.94 8.49
N GLY A 115 4.21 9.78 7.81
CA GLY A 115 3.55 8.55 8.25
C GLY A 115 4.09 8.03 9.58
N TYR A 116 5.42 8.01 9.74
CA TYR A 116 6.07 7.66 11.01
C TYR A 116 5.57 8.55 12.15
N TYR A 117 5.57 9.88 11.94
CA TYR A 117 5.13 10.83 12.97
C TYR A 117 3.66 10.63 13.34
N ARG A 118 2.77 10.47 12.34
CA ARG A 118 1.34 10.25 12.56
C ARG A 118 1.08 8.99 13.38
N VAL A 119 1.67 7.86 12.97
CA VAL A 119 1.47 6.58 13.67
C VAL A 119 2.12 6.61 15.06
N ARG A 120 3.30 7.21 15.20
CA ARG A 120 3.98 7.36 16.49
C ARG A 120 3.13 8.15 17.49
N ARG A 121 2.56 9.28 17.08
CA ARG A 121 1.70 10.09 17.93
C ARG A 121 0.46 9.31 18.40
N GLU A 122 -0.19 8.54 17.51
CA GLU A 122 -1.35 7.75 17.92
C GLU A 122 -0.99 6.60 18.85
N ILE A 123 0.18 5.99 18.70
CA ILE A 123 0.70 4.98 19.64
C ILE A 123 0.87 5.59 21.04
N GLU A 124 1.39 6.80 21.16
CA GLU A 124 1.59 7.49 22.43
C GLU A 124 0.28 7.80 23.17
N GLU A 125 -0.84 7.90 22.44
CA GLU A 125 -2.18 8.09 22.99
C GLU A 125 -2.86 6.78 23.45
N ILE A 126 -2.25 5.61 23.19
CA ILE A 126 -2.76 4.31 23.65
C ILE A 126 -2.02 3.91 24.94
N PRO A 127 -2.69 3.96 26.12
CA PRO A 127 -2.04 3.63 27.37
C PRO A 127 -1.49 2.21 27.38
N GLY A 128 -0.21 2.06 27.71
CA GLY A 128 0.41 0.74 27.84
C GLY A 128 0.80 0.07 26.52
N PHE A 129 0.73 0.77 25.39
CA PHE A 129 1.19 0.18 24.10
C PHE A 129 2.63 -0.37 24.25
N PRO A 130 2.88 -1.64 23.91
CA PRO A 130 4.17 -2.26 24.14
C PRO A 130 5.30 -1.59 23.34
N PRO A 131 6.39 -1.13 23.98
CA PRO A 131 7.45 -0.39 23.29
C PRO A 131 8.18 -1.20 22.20
N SER A 132 8.28 -2.54 22.35
CA SER A 132 8.86 -3.41 21.33
C SER A 132 7.97 -3.45 20.08
N LEU A 133 6.66 -3.62 20.27
CA LEU A 133 5.68 -3.65 19.19
C LEU A 133 5.62 -2.31 18.45
N ALA A 134 5.66 -1.19 19.19
CA ALA A 134 5.75 0.14 18.61
C ALA A 134 7.00 0.30 17.71
N LYS A 135 8.16 -0.16 18.21
CA LYS A 135 9.42 -0.09 17.47
C LYS A 135 9.37 -0.90 16.18
N GLU A 136 8.83 -2.10 16.23
CA GLU A 136 8.74 -3.00 15.06
C GLU A 136 7.75 -2.47 14.02
N LEU A 137 6.57 -1.97 14.44
CA LEU A 137 5.61 -1.36 13.54
C LEU A 137 6.16 -0.10 12.85
N LEU A 138 6.77 0.80 13.63
CA LEU A 138 7.37 2.02 13.10
C LEU A 138 8.56 1.72 12.18
N HIS A 139 9.27 0.61 12.42
CA HIS A 139 10.32 0.14 11.52
C HIS A 139 9.76 -0.29 10.16
N ILE A 140 8.61 -0.93 10.10
CA ILE A 140 7.94 -1.26 8.82
C ILE A 140 7.71 0.02 8.03
N ILE A 141 7.15 1.06 8.65
CA ILE A 141 6.88 2.34 7.98
C ILE A 141 8.18 2.99 7.47
N LEU A 142 9.24 3.00 8.28
CA LEU A 142 10.52 3.62 7.91
C LEU A 142 11.26 2.86 6.80
N SER A 143 10.97 1.58 6.58
CA SER A 143 11.76 0.72 5.69
C SER A 143 10.99 0.16 4.49
N HIS A 144 9.71 0.50 4.31
CA HIS A 144 8.87 -0.17 3.31
C HIS A 144 9.33 0.04 1.86
N HIS A 145 9.97 1.14 1.51
CA HIS A 145 10.58 1.31 0.18
C HIS A 145 11.84 0.42 -0.03
N GLY A 146 12.39 -0.19 1.03
CA GLY A 146 13.39 -1.25 0.98
C GLY A 146 14.83 -0.80 0.80
N THR A 147 15.10 0.29 0.10
CA THR A 147 16.45 0.80 -0.15
C THR A 147 16.55 2.30 0.11
N HIS A 148 17.77 2.78 0.38
CA HIS A 148 18.03 4.22 0.54
C HIS A 148 17.79 4.99 -0.76
N GLU A 149 18.08 4.38 -1.91
CA GLU A 149 17.88 4.95 -3.23
C GLU A 149 16.39 5.19 -3.54
N HIS A 150 15.52 4.40 -2.93
CA HIS A 150 14.07 4.57 -3.04
C HIS A 150 13.47 5.45 -1.93
N GLY A 151 14.32 5.99 -1.04
CA GLY A 151 13.92 6.96 -0.01
C GLY A 151 13.66 6.37 1.37
N SER A 152 13.85 5.05 1.59
CA SER A 152 13.77 4.50 2.94
C SER A 152 14.92 5.02 3.82
N PRO A 153 14.64 5.62 5.00
CA PRO A 153 15.69 6.04 5.93
C PRO A 153 16.53 4.88 6.47
N VAL A 154 15.95 3.68 6.53
CA VAL A 154 16.59 2.44 6.99
C VAL A 154 16.17 1.27 6.11
N LEU A 155 16.97 0.21 6.10
CA LEU A 155 16.67 -1.03 5.38
C LEU A 155 15.74 -1.92 6.22
N PRO A 156 14.87 -2.78 5.59
CA PRO A 156 14.06 -3.76 6.30
C PRO A 156 14.93 -4.72 7.10
N ALA A 157 14.75 -4.76 8.43
CA ALA A 157 15.56 -5.56 9.35
C ALA A 157 14.73 -6.57 10.18
N THR A 158 13.40 -6.63 9.95
CA THR A 158 12.51 -7.66 10.51
C THR A 158 11.87 -8.48 9.40
N ARG A 159 11.30 -9.62 9.76
CA ARG A 159 10.58 -10.47 8.79
C ARG A 159 9.36 -9.76 8.23
N GLU A 160 8.61 -9.07 9.08
CA GLU A 160 7.41 -8.31 8.75
C GLU A 160 7.74 -7.13 7.83
N ALA A 161 8.78 -6.36 8.14
CA ALA A 161 9.24 -5.26 7.31
C ALA A 161 9.71 -5.75 5.93
N THR A 162 10.44 -6.87 5.90
CA THR A 162 10.87 -7.49 4.63
C THR A 162 9.66 -7.95 3.82
N LEU A 163 8.67 -8.60 4.46
CA LEU A 163 7.47 -9.07 3.78
C LEU A 163 6.67 -7.89 3.21
N VAL A 164 6.39 -6.86 4.01
CA VAL A 164 5.64 -5.69 3.56
C VAL A 164 6.35 -5.02 2.39
N HIS A 165 7.65 -4.76 2.49
CA HIS A 165 8.45 -4.19 1.41
C HIS A 165 8.35 -5.01 0.11
N MET A 166 8.51 -6.34 0.20
CA MET A 166 8.50 -7.21 -0.99
C MET A 166 7.13 -7.24 -1.67
N ILE A 167 6.04 -7.23 -0.89
CA ILE A 167 4.68 -7.22 -1.44
C ILE A 167 4.33 -5.86 -2.02
N ASP A 168 4.69 -4.77 -1.36
CA ASP A 168 4.52 -3.41 -1.88
C ASP A 168 5.27 -3.23 -3.22
N ASN A 169 6.55 -3.60 -3.26
CA ASN A 169 7.35 -3.58 -4.49
C ASN A 169 6.75 -4.45 -5.60
N LEU A 170 6.25 -5.65 -5.26
CA LEU A 170 5.56 -6.53 -6.21
C LEU A 170 4.32 -5.84 -6.79
N GLY A 171 3.50 -5.22 -5.94
CA GLY A 171 2.30 -4.47 -6.36
C GLY A 171 2.65 -3.36 -7.35
N GLY A 172 3.68 -2.56 -7.04
CA GLY A 172 4.18 -1.51 -7.92
C GLY A 172 4.66 -2.02 -9.28
N ARG A 173 5.38 -3.15 -9.29
CA ARG A 173 5.86 -3.79 -10.53
C ARG A 173 4.73 -4.37 -11.36
N LEU A 174 3.75 -5.04 -10.73
CA LEU A 174 2.57 -5.56 -11.45
C LEU A 174 1.71 -4.42 -12.01
N GLY A 175 1.51 -3.32 -11.26
CA GLY A 175 0.84 -2.13 -11.76
C GLY A 175 1.52 -1.48 -12.98
N SER A 176 2.83 -1.67 -13.15
CA SER A 176 3.53 -1.26 -14.37
C SER A 176 3.07 -2.07 -15.61
N PHE A 177 2.75 -3.35 -15.46
CA PHE A 177 2.19 -4.16 -16.55
C PHE A 177 0.84 -3.60 -17.00
N ASP A 178 -0.07 -3.28 -16.08
CA ASP A 178 -1.39 -2.75 -16.41
C ASP A 178 -1.32 -1.43 -17.19
N ARG A 179 -0.35 -0.58 -16.85
CA ARG A 179 -0.09 0.67 -17.57
C ARG A 179 0.49 0.42 -18.95
N LEU A 180 1.55 -0.42 -19.03
CA LEU A 180 2.24 -0.71 -20.27
C LEU A 180 1.32 -1.42 -21.28
N GLU A 181 0.41 -2.28 -20.82
CA GLU A 181 -0.56 -2.95 -21.69
C GLU A 181 -1.50 -1.94 -22.38
N LYS A 182 -1.94 -0.89 -21.64
CA LYS A 182 -2.76 0.19 -22.21
C LYS A 182 -2.02 1.08 -23.21
N GLU A 183 -0.70 1.15 -23.14
CA GLU A 183 0.16 1.91 -24.04
C GLU A 183 0.55 1.16 -25.30
N LEU A 184 0.32 -0.18 -25.37
CA LEU A 184 0.64 -0.99 -26.54
C LEU A 184 -0.20 -0.58 -27.75
N ARG A 185 0.44 -0.59 -28.92
CA ARG A 185 -0.26 -0.43 -30.20
C ARG A 185 -0.79 -1.77 -30.69
N ASP A 186 -1.78 -1.71 -31.55
CA ASP A 186 -2.36 -2.92 -32.16
C ASP A 186 -1.27 -3.79 -32.82
N GLY A 187 -1.22 -5.06 -32.42
CA GLY A 187 -0.27 -6.04 -32.92
C GLY A 187 1.09 -6.05 -32.22
N GLU A 188 1.40 -5.09 -31.36
CA GLU A 188 2.61 -5.13 -30.53
C GLU A 188 2.44 -6.13 -29.38
N ARG A 189 3.52 -6.83 -29.05
CA ARG A 189 3.58 -7.78 -27.92
C ARG A 189 4.59 -7.38 -26.87
N TRP A 190 5.42 -6.41 -27.14
CA TRP A 190 6.45 -5.92 -26.23
C TRP A 190 6.27 -4.44 -25.99
N SER A 191 6.30 -4.06 -24.75
CA SER A 191 6.37 -2.65 -24.36
C SER A 191 7.76 -2.06 -24.61
N GLY A 192 7.88 -0.73 -24.59
CA GLY A 192 9.14 -0.05 -24.40
C GLY A 192 9.80 -0.38 -23.07
N PHE A 193 11.01 0.15 -22.85
CA PHE A 193 11.73 0.01 -21.59
C PHE A 193 10.97 0.71 -20.45
N ASP A 194 10.73 -0.03 -19.38
CA ASP A 194 10.18 0.50 -18.14
C ASP A 194 11.23 0.43 -17.00
N ARG A 195 11.37 1.53 -16.27
CA ARG A 195 12.38 1.63 -15.21
C ARG A 195 12.08 0.72 -14.02
N ALA A 196 10.80 0.57 -13.64
CA ALA A 196 10.41 -0.26 -12.49
C ALA A 196 10.61 -1.75 -12.79
N LEU A 197 10.44 -2.17 -14.04
CA LEU A 197 10.69 -3.53 -14.48
C LEU A 197 12.17 -3.79 -14.81
N GLY A 198 12.93 -2.75 -15.12
CA GLY A 198 14.30 -2.84 -15.59
C GLY A 198 14.42 -3.42 -17.03
N GLY A 199 13.33 -3.37 -17.79
CA GLY A 199 13.24 -3.94 -19.15
C GLY A 199 11.89 -3.68 -19.78
N GLY A 200 11.62 -4.31 -20.93
CA GLY A 200 10.29 -4.32 -21.54
C GLY A 200 9.42 -5.45 -20.99
N ALA A 201 8.11 -5.26 -21.01
CA ALA A 201 7.11 -6.26 -20.66
C ALA A 201 6.61 -6.98 -21.92
N TYR A 202 6.38 -8.30 -21.81
CA TYR A 202 5.78 -9.10 -22.86
C TYR A 202 4.30 -9.35 -22.58
N PHE A 203 3.47 -9.12 -23.59
CA PHE A 203 2.03 -9.39 -23.57
C PHE A 203 1.71 -10.44 -24.64
N ALA A 204 1.22 -11.60 -24.22
CA ALA A 204 0.68 -12.57 -25.16
C ALA A 204 -0.52 -11.97 -25.89
N ALA A 205 -0.69 -12.28 -27.17
CA ALA A 205 -1.91 -11.93 -27.85
C ALA A 205 -3.09 -12.58 -27.09
N HIS A 206 -3.90 -11.79 -26.40
CA HIS A 206 -5.14 -12.30 -25.84
C HIS A 206 -6.02 -12.76 -27.02
N GLN A 207 -6.30 -14.04 -27.09
CA GLN A 207 -7.49 -14.47 -27.81
C GLN A 207 -8.65 -13.75 -27.12
N GLN A 208 -9.29 -12.82 -27.80
CA GLN A 208 -10.58 -12.33 -27.37
C GLN A 208 -11.43 -13.57 -27.13
N LEU A 209 -11.71 -13.87 -25.88
CA LEU A 209 -12.75 -14.82 -25.54
C LEU A 209 -14.02 -14.21 -26.13
N GLU A 210 -14.44 -14.72 -27.29
CA GLU A 210 -15.74 -14.37 -27.87
C GLU A 210 -16.77 -14.61 -26.76
N GLU A 211 -17.42 -13.54 -26.33
CA GLU A 211 -18.58 -13.69 -25.44
C GLU A 211 -19.56 -14.62 -26.16
N PRO A 212 -20.04 -15.70 -25.52
CA PRO A 212 -21.01 -16.56 -26.15
C PRO A 212 -22.22 -15.71 -26.55
N GLN A 213 -22.50 -15.66 -27.85
CA GLN A 213 -23.70 -15.03 -28.38
C GLN A 213 -24.88 -15.55 -27.55
N ARG A 214 -25.53 -14.67 -26.80
CA ARG A 214 -26.82 -14.98 -26.19
C ARG A 214 -27.79 -15.12 -27.35
N ASP A 215 -28.08 -16.35 -27.73
CA ASP A 215 -29.17 -16.65 -28.64
C ASP A 215 -30.43 -16.01 -28.08
N ALA A 216 -30.97 -15.04 -28.84
CA ALA A 216 -32.27 -14.45 -28.60
C ALA A 216 -33.32 -15.50 -29.01
N ALA A 217 -33.99 -16.05 -28.03
CA ALA A 217 -35.21 -16.81 -28.18
C ALA A 217 -36.38 -16.07 -27.54
#